data_f2115188d05724b5a8e1f1732d27c845
#
_entry.id   f2115188d05724b5a8e1f1732d27c845
#
_cell.length_a   1.000
_cell.length_b   1.000
_cell.length_c   1.000
_cell.angle_alpha   90.00
_cell.angle_beta   90.00
_cell.angle_gamma   90.00
#
_symmetry.space_group_name_H-M   'P 1'
#
loop_
_entity.id
_entity.type
_entity.pdbx_description
1 polymer ?
#
loop_
_entity_poly.entity_id
_entity_poly.type
_entity_poly.pdbx_seq_one_letter_code
_entity_poly.pdbx_strand_id
1 'polypeptide(L)'
;MMDLPLFIEHAQACAPAIEAVTLAKIAKQESALRPWALSVNYPNGTARKLGEPGGYARLQKQPSSKDQALRWAKRLIEQGHTVSFGLMQISSQNLARLGYTLEQAYEPCTNIKIAGTLLSQKLASAKTLAPDNPLPVALSLYNSGDMRMGFANGYVSGVLGQVVKPISLRVNAA
;
A
#
# COMPACT_ATOMS: atom_id res chain seq x y z
N MET A 1 -11.30 -1.74 13.83
CA MET A 1 -11.19 -0.73 12.76
C MET A 1 -10.84 0.57 13.45
N MET A 2 -9.86 1.31 12.93
CA MET A 2 -9.53 2.67 13.40
C MET A 2 -10.57 3.63 12.85
N ASP A 3 -11.03 4.59 13.63
CA ASP A 3 -11.90 5.64 13.10
C ASP A 3 -11.11 6.65 12.25
N LEU A 4 -11.82 7.37 11.39
CA LEU A 4 -11.19 8.29 10.46
C LEU A 4 -10.53 9.49 11.13
N PRO A 5 -11.14 10.16 12.14
CA PRO A 5 -10.49 11.26 12.87
C PRO A 5 -9.16 10.85 13.49
N LEU A 6 -9.09 9.71 14.19
CA LEU A 6 -7.86 9.21 14.79
C LEU A 6 -6.80 8.88 13.72
N PHE A 7 -7.22 8.32 12.56
CA PHE A 7 -6.28 8.10 11.45
C PHE A 7 -5.69 9.42 10.94
N ILE A 8 -6.50 10.45 10.75
CA ILE A 8 -6.05 11.77 10.27
C ILE A 8 -5.05 12.37 11.27
N GLU A 9 -5.31 12.29 12.58
CA GLU A 9 -4.38 12.74 13.62
C GLU A 9 -3.02 12.02 13.52
N HIS A 10 -3.04 10.69 13.42
CA HIS A 10 -1.82 9.90 13.21
C HIS A 10 -1.10 10.27 11.91
N ALA A 11 -1.83 10.47 10.81
CA ALA A 11 -1.23 10.81 9.53
C ALA A 11 -0.53 12.17 9.57
N GLN A 12 -1.14 13.17 10.20
CA GLN A 12 -0.55 14.49 10.39
C GLN A 12 0.72 14.45 11.25
N ALA A 13 0.70 13.66 12.33
CA ALA A 13 1.85 13.54 13.23
C ALA A 13 3.00 12.70 12.64
N CYS A 14 2.69 11.61 11.93
CA CYS A 14 3.66 10.58 11.58
C CYS A 14 4.15 10.65 10.14
N ALA A 15 3.40 11.30 9.24
CA ALA A 15 3.74 11.46 7.83
C ALA A 15 3.37 12.86 7.28
N PRO A 16 3.87 13.95 7.90
CA PRO A 16 3.45 15.33 7.60
C PRO A 16 3.81 15.79 6.17
N ALA A 17 4.69 15.08 5.48
CA ALA A 17 5.07 15.37 4.11
C ALA A 17 3.98 15.02 3.07
N ILE A 18 2.98 14.24 3.47
CA ILE A 18 1.86 13.84 2.61
C ILE A 18 0.56 14.33 3.25
N GLU A 19 -0.34 14.85 2.41
CA GLU A 19 -1.66 15.27 2.87
C GLU A 19 -2.39 14.11 3.57
N ALA A 20 -2.85 14.34 4.81
CA ALA A 20 -3.46 13.32 5.65
C ALA A 20 -4.73 12.70 5.01
N VAL A 21 -5.51 13.50 4.28
CA VAL A 21 -6.70 13.04 3.56
C VAL A 21 -6.32 12.07 2.44
N THR A 22 -5.22 12.32 1.73
CA THR A 22 -4.68 11.39 0.72
C THR A 22 -4.27 10.06 1.35
N LEU A 23 -3.54 10.08 2.46
CA LEU A 23 -3.19 8.85 3.20
C LEU A 23 -4.42 8.10 3.71
N ALA A 24 -5.45 8.83 4.18
CA ALA A 24 -6.70 8.21 4.63
C ALA A 24 -7.46 7.51 3.49
N LYS A 25 -7.50 8.10 2.30
CA LYS A 25 -8.09 7.46 1.12
C LYS A 25 -7.34 6.18 0.72
N ILE A 26 -6.00 6.21 0.78
CA ILE A 26 -5.17 5.03 0.56
C ILE A 26 -5.48 3.97 1.62
N ALA A 27 -5.44 4.28 2.91
CA ALA A 27 -5.70 3.33 3.99
C ALA A 27 -7.12 2.72 3.90
N LYS A 28 -8.11 3.51 3.48
CA LYS A 28 -9.46 3.01 3.24
C LYS A 28 -9.49 1.98 2.12
N GLN A 29 -8.77 2.22 1.03
CA GLN A 29 -8.66 1.31 -0.11
C GLN A 29 -7.86 0.04 0.24
N GLU A 30 -6.76 0.19 0.97
CA GLU A 30 -5.83 -0.90 1.31
C GLU A 30 -6.40 -1.85 2.37
N SER A 31 -6.88 -1.32 3.48
CA SER A 31 -7.21 -2.10 4.68
C SER A 31 -8.62 -1.87 5.21
N ALA A 32 -9.39 -0.94 4.64
CA ALA A 32 -10.61 -0.40 5.25
C ALA A 32 -10.33 0.14 6.68
N LEU A 33 -9.19 0.80 6.89
CA LEU A 33 -8.73 1.33 8.18
C LEU A 33 -8.57 0.25 9.28
N ARG A 34 -8.20 -0.98 8.89
CA ARG A 34 -7.93 -2.06 9.85
C ARG A 34 -6.44 -2.08 10.22
N PRO A 35 -6.05 -1.77 11.47
CA PRO A 35 -4.65 -1.70 11.86
C PRO A 35 -3.93 -3.05 11.82
N TRP A 36 -4.66 -4.14 11.94
CA TRP A 36 -4.13 -5.51 11.93
C TRP A 36 -4.41 -6.25 10.62
N ALA A 37 -4.76 -5.54 9.54
CA ALA A 37 -4.98 -6.16 8.24
C ALA A 37 -3.74 -6.91 7.76
N LEU A 38 -3.96 -8.06 7.13
CA LEU A 38 -2.92 -8.92 6.59
C LEU A 38 -3.39 -9.52 5.27
N SER A 39 -2.53 -9.47 4.26
CA SER A 39 -2.74 -10.15 2.98
C SER A 39 -1.46 -10.88 2.55
N VAL A 40 -1.61 -11.91 1.73
CA VAL A 40 -0.50 -12.69 1.18
C VAL A 40 -0.28 -12.29 -0.26
N ASN A 41 0.95 -11.95 -0.60
CA ASN A 41 1.35 -11.67 -1.96
C ASN A 41 1.91 -12.96 -2.58
N TYR A 42 1.22 -13.47 -3.58
CA TYR A 42 1.71 -14.62 -4.33
C TYR A 42 2.61 -14.17 -5.48
N PRO A 43 3.71 -14.89 -5.76
CA PRO A 43 4.48 -14.66 -6.98
C PRO A 43 3.59 -14.77 -8.22
N ASN A 44 3.89 -13.96 -9.24
CA ASN A 44 3.14 -13.95 -10.50
C ASN A 44 2.89 -15.38 -11.02
N GLY A 45 1.63 -15.76 -11.20
CA GLY A 45 1.20 -17.07 -11.68
C GLY A 45 0.74 -18.06 -10.60
N THR A 46 1.11 -17.90 -9.33
CA THR A 46 0.68 -18.83 -8.26
C THR A 46 -0.77 -18.59 -7.86
N ALA A 47 -1.24 -17.35 -7.83
CA ALA A 47 -2.63 -16.99 -7.55
C ALA A 47 -3.59 -17.56 -8.61
N ARG A 48 -3.17 -17.64 -9.89
CA ARG A 48 -3.94 -18.27 -10.97
C ARG A 48 -4.19 -19.77 -10.74
N LYS A 49 -3.24 -20.49 -10.12
CA LYS A 49 -3.39 -21.91 -9.80
C LYS A 49 -4.39 -22.19 -8.69
N LEU A 50 -4.63 -21.19 -7.82
CA LEU A 50 -5.58 -21.26 -6.71
C LEU A 50 -6.95 -20.65 -7.05
N GLY A 51 -7.17 -20.23 -8.29
CA GLY A 51 -8.43 -19.63 -8.74
C GLY A 51 -8.64 -18.18 -8.32
N GLU A 52 -7.61 -17.50 -7.83
CA GLU A 52 -7.68 -16.11 -7.37
C GLU A 52 -7.24 -15.13 -8.47
N PRO A 53 -8.05 -14.12 -8.81
CA PRO A 53 -7.63 -13.06 -9.73
C PRO A 53 -6.67 -12.09 -9.03
N GLY A 54 -5.45 -11.99 -9.50
CA GLY A 54 -4.48 -11.01 -9.03
C GLY A 54 -3.31 -11.59 -8.25
N GLY A 55 -2.32 -10.76 -7.95
CA GLY A 55 -1.06 -11.15 -7.32
C GLY A 55 -1.09 -11.28 -5.79
N TYR A 56 -2.26 -11.20 -5.15
CA TYR A 56 -2.41 -11.38 -3.70
C TYR A 56 -3.75 -12.01 -3.33
N ALA A 57 -3.77 -12.74 -2.23
CA ALA A 57 -4.99 -13.28 -1.65
C ALA A 57 -5.31 -12.60 -0.32
N ARG A 58 -6.59 -12.27 -0.13
CA ARG A 58 -7.09 -11.88 1.19
C ARG A 58 -7.31 -13.16 2.01
N LEU A 59 -6.87 -13.12 3.26
CA LEU A 59 -7.21 -14.18 4.20
C LEU A 59 -8.73 -14.22 4.39
N GLN A 60 -9.32 -15.42 4.42
CA GLN A 60 -10.76 -15.60 4.66
C GLN A 60 -11.21 -14.95 5.97
N LYS A 61 -10.33 -14.94 6.98
CA LYS A 61 -10.53 -14.26 8.25
C LYS A 61 -9.34 -13.36 8.53
N GLN A 62 -9.62 -12.10 8.84
CA GLN A 62 -8.58 -11.14 9.23
C GLN A 62 -8.20 -11.28 10.70
N PRO A 63 -6.95 -10.99 11.08
CA PRO A 63 -6.54 -10.99 12.48
C PRO A 63 -7.39 -10.04 13.31
N SER A 64 -7.72 -10.45 14.54
CA SER A 64 -8.53 -9.67 15.48
C SER A 64 -7.69 -8.83 16.45
N SER A 65 -6.38 -9.11 16.55
CA SER A 65 -5.44 -8.41 17.42
C SER A 65 -4.08 -8.26 16.77
N LYS A 66 -3.25 -7.35 17.29
CA LYS A 66 -1.86 -7.19 16.88
C LYS A 66 -1.06 -8.49 17.03
N ASP A 67 -1.18 -9.16 18.18
CA ASP A 67 -0.46 -10.41 18.45
C ASP A 67 -0.83 -11.52 17.47
N GLN A 68 -2.10 -11.64 17.12
CA GLN A 68 -2.55 -12.60 16.13
C GLN A 68 -1.99 -12.26 14.76
N ALA A 69 -2.02 -10.98 14.37
CA ALA A 69 -1.48 -10.51 13.11
C ALA A 69 0.02 -10.79 12.98
N LEU A 70 0.78 -10.52 14.06
CA LEU A 70 2.22 -10.80 14.10
C LEU A 70 2.51 -12.29 13.97
N ARG A 71 1.82 -13.16 14.73
CA ARG A 71 2.02 -14.62 14.63
C ARG A 71 1.73 -15.14 13.22
N TRP A 72 0.64 -14.67 12.60
CA TRP A 72 0.27 -15.11 11.25
C TRP A 72 1.25 -14.59 10.21
N ALA A 73 1.64 -13.32 10.27
CA ALA A 73 2.61 -12.74 9.34
C ALA A 73 3.96 -13.43 9.43
N LYS A 74 4.49 -13.67 10.65
CA LYS A 74 5.74 -14.42 10.85
C LYS A 74 5.69 -15.80 10.22
N ARG A 75 4.63 -16.57 10.50
CA ARG A 75 4.44 -17.92 9.95
C ARG A 75 4.42 -17.92 8.42
N LEU A 76 3.72 -16.96 7.81
CA LEU A 76 3.65 -16.84 6.36
C LEU A 76 5.02 -16.49 5.76
N ILE A 77 5.77 -15.57 6.39
CA ILE A 77 7.13 -15.21 5.97
C ILE A 77 8.09 -16.40 6.09
N GLU A 78 8.03 -17.15 7.19
CA GLU A 78 8.81 -18.38 7.39
C GLU A 78 8.51 -19.46 6.33
N GLN A 79 7.27 -19.46 5.81
CA GLN A 79 6.87 -20.32 4.69
C GLN A 79 7.30 -19.79 3.32
N GLY A 80 8.05 -18.69 3.26
CA GLY A 80 8.54 -18.09 2.03
C GLY A 80 7.57 -17.14 1.33
N HIS A 81 6.46 -16.79 1.96
CA HIS A 81 5.51 -15.83 1.39
C HIS A 81 5.93 -14.38 1.68
N THR A 82 5.64 -13.50 0.73
CA THR A 82 5.61 -12.06 0.98
C THR A 82 4.22 -11.68 1.46
N VAL A 83 4.16 -10.88 2.52
CA VAL A 83 2.90 -10.39 3.07
C VAL A 83 2.82 -8.87 3.00
N SER A 84 1.60 -8.35 2.88
CA SER A 84 1.30 -6.93 3.08
C SER A 84 0.46 -6.78 4.34
N PHE A 85 0.75 -5.76 5.16
CA PHE A 85 0.19 -5.67 6.50
C PHE A 85 -0.04 -4.25 6.98
N GLY A 86 -0.93 -4.13 7.96
CA GLY A 86 -1.27 -2.88 8.64
C GLY A 86 -2.22 -1.99 7.85
N LEU A 87 -2.42 -0.78 8.35
CA LEU A 87 -3.33 0.23 7.78
C LEU A 87 -3.04 0.52 6.32
N MET A 88 -1.76 0.62 5.97
CA MET A 88 -1.27 1.05 4.67
C MET A 88 -0.78 -0.12 3.79
N GLN A 89 -1.02 -1.36 4.21
CA GLN A 89 -0.64 -2.60 3.51
C GLN A 89 0.84 -2.58 3.04
N ILE A 90 1.73 -2.33 3.98
CA ILE A 90 3.17 -2.31 3.70
C ILE A 90 3.65 -3.74 3.38
N SER A 91 4.36 -3.91 2.27
CA SER A 91 4.99 -5.19 1.93
C SER A 91 6.15 -5.51 2.87
N SER A 92 6.22 -6.77 3.34
CA SER A 92 7.32 -7.26 4.18
C SER A 92 8.69 -7.12 3.51
N GLN A 93 8.77 -7.11 2.18
CA GLN A 93 10.01 -6.88 1.44
C GLN A 93 10.61 -5.48 1.67
N ASN A 94 9.80 -4.50 2.05
CA ASN A 94 10.28 -3.15 2.33
C ASN A 94 10.95 -3.01 3.70
N LEU A 95 10.69 -3.92 4.65
CA LEU A 95 11.13 -3.77 6.04
C LEU A 95 12.65 -3.75 6.18
N ALA A 96 13.33 -4.74 5.62
CA ALA A 96 14.79 -4.84 5.70
C ALA A 96 15.48 -3.60 5.09
N ARG A 97 14.99 -3.14 3.93
CA ARG A 97 15.51 -1.95 3.24
C ARG A 97 15.30 -0.66 4.04
N LEU A 98 14.21 -0.59 4.81
CA LEU A 98 13.84 0.60 5.59
C LEU A 98 14.28 0.53 7.06
N GLY A 99 14.88 -0.59 7.49
CA GLY A 99 15.41 -0.76 8.84
C GLY A 99 14.34 -0.96 9.92
N TYR A 100 13.17 -1.50 9.58
CA TYR A 100 12.10 -1.76 10.54
C TYR A 100 11.92 -3.26 10.78
N THR A 101 11.59 -3.62 12.03
CA THR A 101 11.06 -4.96 12.34
C THR A 101 9.56 -5.01 12.01
N LEU A 102 9.02 -6.23 11.89
CA LEU A 102 7.60 -6.44 11.65
C LEU A 102 6.75 -5.88 12.81
N GLU A 103 7.21 -6.04 14.05
CA GLU A 103 6.56 -5.52 15.26
C GLU A 103 6.43 -4.00 15.23
N GLN A 104 7.54 -3.31 14.90
CA GLN A 104 7.56 -1.84 14.77
C GLN A 104 6.63 -1.38 13.66
N ALA A 105 6.66 -2.07 12.52
CA ALA A 105 5.90 -1.69 11.34
C ALA A 105 4.39 -1.95 11.46
N TYR A 106 3.96 -2.78 12.43
CA TYR A 106 2.54 -2.92 12.78
C TYR A 106 2.02 -1.81 13.71
N GLU A 107 2.90 -0.99 14.33
CA GLU A 107 2.43 0.18 15.06
C GLU A 107 1.79 1.19 14.10
N PRO A 108 0.58 1.69 14.39
CA PRO A 108 -0.17 2.54 13.46
C PRO A 108 0.64 3.74 12.93
N CYS A 109 1.28 4.48 13.83
CA CYS A 109 2.12 5.63 13.46
C CYS A 109 3.29 5.21 12.56
N THR A 110 4.00 4.13 12.91
CA THR A 110 5.13 3.62 12.13
C THR A 110 4.66 3.12 10.76
N ASN A 111 3.53 2.42 10.69
CA ASN A 111 2.95 1.94 9.44
C ASN A 111 2.61 3.09 8.49
N ILE A 112 1.99 4.16 9.01
CA ILE A 112 1.67 5.38 8.27
C ILE A 112 2.95 6.12 7.85
N LYS A 113 3.96 6.22 8.73
CA LYS A 113 5.25 6.85 8.43
C LYS A 113 5.97 6.14 7.28
N ILE A 114 6.01 4.82 7.30
CA ILE A 114 6.61 4.01 6.22
C ILE A 114 5.87 4.29 4.90
N ALA A 115 4.54 4.28 4.91
CA ALA A 115 3.73 4.57 3.74
C ALA A 115 3.98 5.97 3.18
N GLY A 116 4.05 6.98 4.06
CA GLY A 116 4.37 8.36 3.67
C GLY A 116 5.74 8.46 3.00
N THR A 117 6.75 7.77 3.54
CA THR A 117 8.09 7.70 2.95
C THR A 117 8.05 7.06 1.55
N LEU A 118 7.39 5.91 1.43
CA LEU A 118 7.26 5.21 0.15
C LEU A 118 6.50 6.05 -0.89
N LEU A 119 5.39 6.68 -0.49
CA LEU A 119 4.61 7.53 -1.40
C LEU A 119 5.39 8.78 -1.82
N SER A 120 6.16 9.40 -0.92
CA SER A 120 7.04 10.52 -1.26
C SER A 120 8.07 10.16 -2.33
N GLN A 121 8.67 8.96 -2.21
CA GLN A 121 9.59 8.44 -3.22
C GLN A 121 8.89 8.23 -4.58
N LYS A 122 7.67 7.68 -4.56
CA LYS A 122 6.88 7.48 -5.79
C LYS A 122 6.44 8.80 -6.41
N LEU A 123 6.09 9.80 -5.59
CA LEU A 123 5.79 11.16 -6.06
C LEU A 123 7.00 11.82 -6.73
N ALA A 124 8.19 11.68 -6.16
CA ALA A 124 9.41 12.19 -6.77
C ALA A 124 9.66 11.57 -8.16
N SER A 125 9.52 10.24 -8.27
CA SER A 125 9.63 9.53 -9.55
C SER A 125 8.51 9.95 -10.53
N ALA A 126 7.28 10.09 -10.04
CA ALA A 126 6.15 10.47 -10.89
C ALA A 126 6.24 11.90 -11.43
N LYS A 127 6.87 12.82 -10.72
CA LYS A 127 7.09 14.20 -11.19
C LYS A 127 7.93 14.27 -12.46
N THR A 128 8.86 13.34 -12.68
CA THR A 128 9.64 13.27 -13.91
C THR A 128 8.83 12.71 -15.09
N LEU A 129 7.82 11.90 -14.80
CA LEU A 129 7.01 11.19 -15.81
C LEU A 129 5.73 11.95 -16.17
N ALA A 130 5.16 12.65 -15.20
CA ALA A 130 3.89 13.38 -15.32
C ALA A 130 3.96 14.67 -14.46
N PRO A 131 4.75 15.68 -14.87
CA PRO A 131 5.01 16.88 -14.07
C PRO A 131 3.74 17.67 -13.71
N ASP A 132 2.75 17.69 -14.61
CA ASP A 132 1.52 18.46 -14.42
C ASP A 132 0.54 17.81 -13.41
N ASN A 133 0.58 16.46 -13.29
CA ASN A 133 -0.29 15.73 -12.38
C ASN A 133 0.37 14.41 -11.91
N PRO A 134 1.35 14.45 -11.02
CA PRO A 134 2.12 13.27 -10.61
C PRO A 134 1.37 12.30 -9.70
N LEU A 135 0.36 12.76 -8.95
CA LEU A 135 -0.29 11.93 -7.92
C LEU A 135 -0.91 10.64 -8.46
N PRO A 136 -1.67 10.62 -9.57
CA PRO A 136 -2.23 9.37 -10.10
C PRO A 136 -1.15 8.34 -10.48
N VAL A 137 -0.03 8.80 -11.06
CA VAL A 137 1.11 7.94 -11.41
C VAL A 137 1.80 7.42 -10.16
N ALA A 138 2.00 8.27 -9.15
CA ALA A 138 2.57 7.86 -7.86
C ALA A 138 1.70 6.81 -7.15
N LEU A 139 0.38 6.94 -7.20
CA LEU A 139 -0.57 5.95 -6.67
C LEU A 139 -0.47 4.60 -7.40
N SER A 140 -0.35 4.62 -8.73
CA SER A 140 -0.12 3.40 -9.51
C SER A 140 1.19 2.71 -9.12
N LEU A 141 2.27 3.48 -9.00
CA LEU A 141 3.58 3.01 -8.55
C LEU A 141 3.54 2.49 -7.10
N TYR A 142 2.76 3.11 -6.22
CA TYR A 142 2.59 2.67 -4.84
C TYR A 142 1.87 1.31 -4.80
N ASN A 143 0.80 1.16 -5.55
CA ASN A 143 -0.01 -0.06 -5.60
C ASN A 143 0.74 -1.28 -6.16
N SER A 144 1.46 -1.11 -7.26
CA SER A 144 1.97 -2.25 -8.05
C SER A 144 3.45 -2.15 -8.46
N GLY A 145 4.08 -1.00 -8.22
CA GLY A 145 5.40 -0.71 -8.80
C GLY A 145 5.38 -0.39 -10.29
N ASP A 146 4.21 -0.46 -10.93
CA ASP A 146 4.01 -0.17 -12.36
C ASP A 146 3.19 1.12 -12.55
N MET A 147 3.57 1.93 -13.54
CA MET A 147 2.95 3.23 -13.82
C MET A 147 1.51 3.15 -14.35
N ARG A 148 1.08 2.00 -14.87
CA ARG A 148 -0.19 1.79 -15.57
C ARG A 148 -1.12 0.84 -14.84
N MET A 149 -0.57 -0.13 -14.11
CA MET A 149 -1.35 -1.20 -13.49
C MET A 149 -2.41 -0.67 -12.53
N GLY A 150 -2.09 0.35 -11.71
CA GLY A 150 -3.04 0.95 -10.77
C GLY A 150 -4.22 1.67 -11.46
N PHE A 151 -4.06 2.12 -12.69
CA PHE A 151 -5.18 2.63 -13.50
C PHE A 151 -6.00 1.46 -14.05
N ALA A 152 -5.35 0.43 -14.58
CA ALA A 152 -6.02 -0.71 -15.18
C ALA A 152 -6.85 -1.53 -14.19
N ASN A 153 -6.37 -1.68 -12.93
CA ASN A 153 -7.06 -2.42 -11.89
C ASN A 153 -8.05 -1.58 -11.05
N GLY A 154 -8.21 -0.29 -11.39
CA GLY A 154 -9.13 0.63 -10.72
C GLY A 154 -8.64 1.20 -9.38
N TYR A 155 -7.42 0.89 -8.95
CA TYR A 155 -6.87 1.39 -7.68
C TYR A 155 -6.81 2.92 -7.61
N VAL A 156 -6.24 3.54 -8.66
CA VAL A 156 -6.11 5.01 -8.74
C VAL A 156 -7.47 5.68 -8.65
N SER A 157 -8.45 5.19 -9.40
CA SER A 157 -9.82 5.70 -9.38
C SER A 157 -10.49 5.50 -8.02
N GLY A 158 -10.25 4.36 -7.37
CA GLY A 158 -10.76 4.06 -6.03
C GLY A 158 -10.22 5.03 -4.96
N VAL A 159 -8.91 5.30 -4.98
CA VAL A 159 -8.29 6.25 -4.04
C VAL A 159 -8.76 7.69 -4.29
N LEU A 160 -8.82 8.12 -5.55
CA LEU A 160 -9.19 9.49 -5.89
C LEU A 160 -10.70 9.74 -5.86
N GLY A 161 -11.52 8.68 -5.81
CA GLY A 161 -12.98 8.78 -5.80
C GLY A 161 -13.58 9.24 -7.12
N GLN A 162 -12.83 9.14 -8.22
CA GLN A 162 -13.25 9.52 -9.57
C GLN A 162 -12.54 8.65 -10.60
N VAL A 163 -13.17 8.47 -11.77
CA VAL A 163 -12.55 7.76 -12.89
C VAL A 163 -11.37 8.57 -13.43
N VAL A 164 -10.18 7.99 -13.38
CA VAL A 164 -8.96 8.61 -13.90
C VAL A 164 -8.43 7.75 -15.03
N LYS A 165 -8.32 8.34 -16.22
CA LYS A 165 -7.68 7.67 -17.36
C LYS A 165 -6.16 7.70 -17.22
N PRO A 166 -5.44 6.67 -17.74
CA PRO A 166 -3.99 6.70 -17.80
C PRO A 166 -3.49 7.95 -18.52
N ILE A 167 -2.49 8.60 -17.95
CA ILE A 167 -1.84 9.75 -18.56
C ILE A 167 -1.07 9.24 -19.78
N SER A 168 -1.19 9.93 -20.92
CA SER A 168 -0.32 9.69 -22.07
C SER A 168 1.10 10.07 -21.67
N LEU A 169 1.94 9.07 -21.40
CA LEU A 169 3.34 9.28 -21.11
C LEU A 169 3.99 9.87 -22.38
N ARG A 170 4.55 11.08 -22.28
CA ARG A 170 5.41 11.60 -23.32
C ARG A 170 6.68 10.74 -23.32
N VAL A 171 6.78 9.84 -24.27
CA VAL A 171 8.05 9.23 -24.62
C VAL A 171 8.79 10.33 -25.37
N ASN A 172 9.76 10.98 -24.70
CA ASN A 172 10.73 11.79 -25.42
C ASN A 172 11.50 10.80 -26.31
N ALA A 173 11.16 10.76 -27.59
CA ALA A 173 11.99 10.12 -28.59
C ALA A 173 13.31 10.91 -28.60
N ALA A 174 14.38 10.24 -28.15
CA ALA A 174 15.74 10.74 -28.32
C ALA A 174 16.13 10.62 -29.77
#